data_1a85f7aac2afbc2c212dff55c1308169
#
_entry.id   1a85f7aac2afbc2c212dff55c1308169
#
_cell.length_a   1.000
_cell.length_b   1.000
_cell.length_c   1.000
_cell.angle_alpha   90.00
_cell.angle_beta   90.00
_cell.angle_gamma   90.00
#
_symmetry.space_group_name_H-M   'P 1'
#
loop_
_entity.id
_entity.type
_entity.pdbx_description
1 polymer ?
#
loop_
_entity_poly.entity_id
_entity_poly.type
_entity_poly.pdbx_seq_one_letter_code
_entity_poly.pdbx_strand_id
1 'polypeptide(L)' 'MIDTINPATGKVVRQYELCEATLLEEKLANAAQAYQQWRSLSFAERGEYLRKVAATLRSQSEKHSALMTEEMGKPI' A
#
# COMPACT_ATOMS: atom_id res chain seq x y z
N MET A 1 -12.78 14.31 -0.29
CA MET A 1 -12.75 12.93 -0.81
C MET A 1 -11.77 12.87 -2.00
N ILE A 2 -11.03 11.80 -2.12
CA ILE A 2 -10.06 11.63 -3.21
C ILE A 2 -10.65 10.68 -4.24
N ASP A 3 -10.65 11.08 -5.51
CA ASP A 3 -11.14 10.25 -6.61
C ASP A 3 -9.96 9.63 -7.36
N THR A 4 -10.05 8.35 -7.67
CA THR A 4 -9.16 7.71 -8.64
C THR A 4 -9.88 7.61 -9.97
N ILE A 5 -9.21 8.00 -11.05
CA ILE A 5 -9.80 8.11 -12.37
C ILE A 5 -9.04 7.19 -13.33
N ASN A 6 -9.77 6.36 -14.07
CA ASN A 6 -9.19 5.54 -15.11
C ASN A 6 -8.78 6.44 -16.30
N PRO A 7 -7.49 6.55 -16.61
CA PRO A 7 -7.04 7.44 -17.68
C PRO A 7 -7.50 7.03 -19.08
N ALA A 8 -7.85 5.77 -19.29
CA ALA A 8 -8.34 5.29 -20.58
C ALA A 8 -9.81 5.65 -20.83
N THR A 9 -10.62 5.71 -19.77
CA THR A 9 -12.07 5.97 -19.90
C THR A 9 -12.49 7.35 -19.40
N GLY A 10 -11.66 7.98 -18.55
CA GLY A 10 -11.98 9.24 -17.87
C GLY A 10 -13.01 9.11 -16.78
N LYS A 11 -13.40 7.90 -16.41
CA LYS A 11 -14.41 7.64 -15.37
C LYS A 11 -13.77 7.43 -14.01
N VAL A 12 -14.49 7.82 -12.96
CA VAL A 12 -14.09 7.58 -11.58
C VAL A 12 -14.13 6.07 -11.30
N VAL A 13 -13.03 5.53 -10.79
CA VAL A 13 -12.92 4.12 -10.41
C VAL A 13 -13.38 3.93 -8.98
N ARG A 14 -12.82 4.72 -8.06
CA ARG A 14 -13.12 4.66 -6.62
C ARG A 14 -13.00 6.04 -6.00
N GLN A 15 -13.64 6.18 -4.86
CA GLN A 15 -13.53 7.37 -4.01
C GLN A 15 -12.99 6.97 -2.65
N TYR A 16 -12.10 7.79 -2.10
CA TYR A 16 -11.49 7.57 -0.80
C TYR A 16 -11.71 8.80 0.08
N GLU A 17 -12.11 8.56 1.32
CA GLU A 17 -12.23 9.62 2.30
C GLU A 17 -10.85 10.08 2.76
N LEU A 18 -10.74 11.39 3.04
CA LEU A 18 -9.53 11.94 3.64
C LEU A 18 -9.42 11.48 5.09
N CYS A 19 -8.20 11.20 5.51
CA CYS A 19 -7.91 10.79 6.88
C CYS A 19 -8.09 11.98 7.82
N GLU A 20 -8.89 11.82 8.89
CA GLU A 20 -9.04 12.83 9.92
C GLU A 20 -7.75 12.98 10.72
N ALA A 21 -7.54 14.19 11.30
CA ALA A 21 -6.31 14.50 12.05
C ALA A 21 -6.08 13.54 13.22
N THR A 22 -7.13 13.18 13.96
CA THR A 22 -7.02 12.23 15.08
C THR A 22 -6.60 10.84 14.63
N LEU A 23 -7.15 10.35 13.50
CA LEU A 23 -6.78 9.06 12.94
C LEU A 23 -5.36 9.09 12.38
N LEU A 24 -4.96 10.20 11.78
CA LEU A 24 -3.58 10.38 11.28
C LEU A 24 -2.57 10.32 12.43
N GLU A 25 -2.83 11.00 13.53
CA GLU A 25 -1.97 10.98 14.71
C GLU A 25 -1.86 9.57 15.31
N GLU A 26 -2.97 8.84 15.36
CA GLU A 26 -2.99 7.46 15.82
C GLU A 26 -2.12 6.56 14.93
N LYS A 27 -2.22 6.71 13.63
CA LYS A 27 -1.39 5.95 12.67
C LYS A 27 0.09 6.28 12.82
N LEU A 28 0.43 7.55 13.03
CA LEU A 28 1.82 7.97 13.26
C LEU A 28 2.36 7.40 14.56
N ALA A 29 1.57 7.40 15.62
CA ALA A 29 1.96 6.82 16.90
C ALA A 29 2.19 5.31 16.78
N ASN A 30 1.31 4.61 16.08
CA ASN A 30 1.45 3.17 15.83
C ASN A 30 2.70 2.87 15.00
N ALA A 31 2.99 3.68 14.00
CA ALA A 31 4.19 3.54 13.18
C ALA A 31 5.47 3.75 13.99
N ALA A 32 5.50 4.77 14.86
CA ALA A 32 6.63 5.04 15.73
C ALA A 32 6.88 3.89 16.71
N GLN A 33 5.81 3.33 17.28
CA GLN A 33 5.89 2.18 18.18
C GLN A 33 6.37 0.93 17.44
N ALA A 34 5.86 0.67 16.26
CA ALA A 34 6.27 -0.46 15.42
C ALA A 34 7.75 -0.34 15.02
N TYR A 35 8.23 0.87 14.77
CA TYR A 35 9.63 1.12 14.45
C TYR A 35 10.57 0.69 15.59
N GLN A 36 10.18 0.90 16.85
CA GLN A 36 11.01 0.50 18.01
C GLN A 36 11.23 -1.02 18.02
N GLN A 37 10.23 -1.80 17.67
CA GLN A 37 10.34 -3.25 17.57
C GLN A 37 11.13 -3.65 16.32
N TRP A 38 10.85 -3.02 15.19
CA TRP A 38 11.51 -3.32 13.92
C TRP A 38 13.02 -3.06 13.97
N ARG A 39 13.44 -1.95 14.56
CA ARG A 39 14.87 -1.60 14.66
C ARG A 39 15.67 -2.58 15.50
N SER A 40 15.04 -3.32 16.39
CA SER A 40 15.69 -4.32 17.24
C SER A 40 15.91 -5.66 16.54
N LEU A 41 15.26 -5.86 15.39
CA LEU A 41 15.41 -7.09 14.60
C LEU A 41 16.76 -7.13 13.90
N SER A 42 17.32 -8.35 13.74
CA SER A 42 18.50 -8.58 12.93
C SER A 42 18.20 -8.40 11.44
N PHE A 43 19.23 -8.28 10.62
CA PHE A 43 19.07 -8.24 9.17
C PHE A 43 18.40 -9.52 8.64
N ALA A 44 18.75 -10.67 9.22
CA ALA A 44 18.13 -11.94 8.84
C ALA A 44 16.63 -11.95 9.12
N GLU A 45 16.23 -11.48 10.29
CA GLU A 45 14.81 -11.39 10.68
C GLU A 45 14.04 -10.43 9.78
N ARG A 46 14.61 -9.25 9.50
CA ARG A 46 14.01 -8.29 8.56
C ARG A 46 13.90 -8.87 7.16
N GLY A 47 14.92 -9.62 6.72
CA GLY A 47 14.91 -10.32 5.44
C GLY A 47 13.77 -11.32 5.31
N GLU A 48 13.43 -12.02 6.39
CA GLU A 48 12.29 -12.94 6.40
C GLU A 48 10.96 -12.21 6.15
N TYR A 49 10.75 -11.06 6.79
CA TYR A 49 9.56 -10.24 6.54
C TYR A 49 9.49 -9.78 5.08
N LEU A 50 10.61 -9.32 4.53
CA LEU A 50 10.66 -8.89 3.12
C LEU A 50 10.41 -10.03 2.14
N ARG A 51 10.85 -11.25 2.44
CA ARG A 51 10.53 -12.43 1.62
C ARG A 51 9.03 -12.72 1.65
N LYS A 52 8.37 -12.57 2.79
CA LYS A 52 6.91 -12.71 2.89
C LYS A 52 6.18 -11.66 2.07
N VAL A 53 6.65 -10.42 2.10
CA VAL A 53 6.09 -9.35 1.25
C VAL A 53 6.25 -9.71 -0.22
N ALA A 54 7.42 -10.15 -0.64
CA ALA A 54 7.67 -10.56 -2.02
C ALA A 54 6.77 -11.72 -2.46
N ALA A 55 6.58 -12.72 -1.60
CA ALA A 55 5.69 -13.83 -1.88
C ALA A 55 4.23 -13.38 -2.03
N THR A 56 3.77 -12.48 -1.16
CA THR A 56 2.43 -11.91 -1.23
C THR A 56 2.22 -11.12 -2.53
N LEU A 57 3.19 -10.29 -2.91
CA LEU A 57 3.13 -9.54 -4.17
C LEU A 57 3.05 -10.47 -5.38
N ARG A 58 3.82 -11.55 -5.40
CA ARG A 58 3.77 -12.53 -6.49
C ARG A 58 2.44 -13.26 -6.54
N SER A 59 1.92 -13.68 -5.40
CA SER A 59 0.63 -14.41 -5.34
C SER A 59 -0.55 -13.54 -5.77
N GLN A 60 -0.44 -12.23 -5.66
CA GLN A 60 -1.49 -11.27 -6.02
C GLN A 60 -1.10 -10.40 -7.22
N SER A 61 -0.17 -10.85 -8.05
CA SER A 61 0.36 -10.06 -9.17
C SER A 61 -0.72 -9.63 -10.16
N GLU A 62 -1.68 -10.48 -10.47
CA GLU A 62 -2.79 -10.15 -11.37
C GLU A 62 -3.64 -9.00 -10.82
N LYS A 63 -3.96 -9.06 -9.53
CA LYS A 63 -4.73 -8.01 -8.86
C LYS A 63 -4.00 -6.67 -8.87
N HIS A 64 -2.72 -6.67 -8.55
CA HIS A 64 -1.92 -5.45 -8.52
C HIS A 64 -1.70 -4.87 -9.91
N SER A 65 -1.44 -5.74 -10.90
CA SER A 65 -1.28 -5.32 -12.30
C SER A 65 -2.55 -4.69 -12.85
N ALA A 66 -3.70 -5.30 -12.59
CA ALA A 66 -5.00 -4.77 -13.01
C ALA A 66 -5.27 -3.40 -12.39
N LEU A 67 -4.96 -3.24 -11.11
CA LEU A 67 -5.14 -1.97 -10.40
C LEU A 67 -4.24 -0.87 -10.97
N MET A 68 -2.98 -1.17 -11.26
CA MET A 68 -2.06 -0.22 -11.89
C MET A 68 -2.54 0.22 -13.27
N THR A 69 -3.03 -0.71 -14.08
CA THR A 69 -3.58 -0.40 -15.39
C THR A 69 -4.81 0.48 -15.28
N GLU A 70 -5.69 0.17 -14.33
CA GLU A 70 -6.93 0.90 -14.11
C GLU A 70 -6.69 2.35 -13.67
N GLU A 71 -5.71 2.57 -12.78
CA GLU A 71 -5.43 3.89 -12.21
C GLU A 71 -4.40 4.70 -12.99
N MET A 72 -3.40 4.05 -13.55
CA MET A 72 -2.26 4.72 -14.19
C MET A 72 -2.18 4.52 -15.70
N GLY A 73 -3.01 3.67 -16.27
CA GLY A 73 -3.00 3.40 -17.71
C GLY A 73 -1.81 2.59 -18.19
N LYS A 74 -1.07 1.94 -17.30
CA LYS A 74 0.06 1.09 -17.68
C LYS A 74 -0.44 -0.20 -18.32
N PRO A 75 0.20 -0.70 -19.40
CA PRO A 75 -0.14 -2.01 -19.96
C PRO A 75 0.23 -3.13 -18.97
N ILE A 76 -0.57 -4.16 -19.00
CA ILE A 76 -0.32 -5.36 -18.17
C ILE A 76 0.85 -6.17 -18.73
#